data_a96433958ec04ced27095bd422d4afa4
#
_entry.id   a96433958ec04ced27095bd422d4afa4
#
_cell.length_a   1.000
_cell.length_b   1.000
_cell.length_c   1.000
_cell.angle_alpha   90.00
_cell.angle_beta   90.00
_cell.angle_gamma   90.00
#
_symmetry.space_group_name_H-M   'P 1'
#
loop_
_entity.id
_entity.type
_entity.pdbx_description
1 polymer ?
#
loop_
_entity_poly.entity_id
_entity_poly.type
_entity_poly.pdbx_seq_one_letter_code
_entity_poly.pdbx_strand_id
1 'polypeptide(L)'
;MFSELADRQQNALPRINISNKDGTEYMPKIIEGKIIAKGMKFAIAASRFNDFICGRLIDGAVDTLVRAGADEKDITIYKVPGAFELPLAAKKLAKSARFDAVVCLGAVIRGATPHFEYVSAEVSKGIASVGLDAEIPVAFGVLTTDTIEQAIERAGTKSGNKGADAAMAAIEMVDLFKKMNV
;
A
#
# COMPACT_ATOMS: atom_id res chain seq x y z
N MET A 1 3.84 -3.83 26.93
CA MET A 1 4.74 -3.50 25.81
C MET A 1 4.01 -2.99 24.55
N PHE A 2 2.74 -3.36 24.28
CA PHE A 2 1.95 -2.85 23.14
C PHE A 2 1.12 -1.60 23.43
N SER A 3 0.87 -1.25 24.70
CA SER A 3 0.17 -0.01 25.09
C SER A 3 1.04 1.24 24.97
N GLU A 4 2.36 1.11 25.05
CA GLU A 4 3.29 2.25 24.93
C GLU A 4 3.53 2.73 23.49
N LEU A 5 3.26 1.88 22.47
CA LEU A 5 3.38 2.28 21.06
C LEU A 5 2.18 3.12 20.59
N ALA A 6 1.01 2.91 21.17
CA ALA A 6 -0.18 3.72 20.86
C ALA A 6 -0.07 5.14 21.43
N ASP A 7 0.64 5.30 22.55
CA ASP A 7 0.81 6.60 23.21
C ASP A 7 1.91 7.47 22.58
N ARG A 8 2.87 6.86 21.86
CA ARG A 8 3.92 7.61 21.16
C ARG A 8 3.44 8.33 19.89
N GLN A 9 2.29 7.96 19.32
CA GLN A 9 1.70 8.68 18.18
C GLN A 9 0.95 9.96 18.58
N GLN A 10 0.79 10.24 19.87
CA GLN A 10 0.24 11.51 20.36
C GLN A 10 1.31 12.59 20.58
N ASN A 11 2.58 12.27 20.40
CA ASN A 11 3.66 13.27 20.54
C ASN A 11 3.75 14.12 19.27
N ALA A 12 3.31 15.35 19.44
CA ALA A 12 3.28 16.47 18.53
C ALA A 12 4.41 16.46 17.49
N LEU A 13 4.03 16.41 16.23
CA LEU A 13 4.85 16.86 15.12
C LEU A 13 5.47 18.25 15.46
N PRO A 14 6.69 18.55 15.00
CA PRO A 14 7.29 19.85 15.25
C PRO A 14 6.31 20.95 14.80
N ARG A 15 5.85 21.75 15.75
CA ARG A 15 4.92 22.86 15.48
C ARG A 15 5.63 23.86 14.60
N ILE A 16 5.24 23.95 13.35
CA ILE A 16 5.69 25.02 12.45
C ILE A 16 4.91 26.26 12.85
N ASN A 17 5.49 27.09 13.70
CA ASN A 17 4.93 28.40 14.04
C ASN A 17 5.25 29.38 12.92
N ILE A 18 4.23 29.77 12.17
CA ILE A 18 4.32 30.86 11.19
C ILE A 18 3.66 32.07 11.84
N SER A 19 4.44 33.12 12.13
CA SER A 19 3.90 34.39 12.60
C SER A 19 3.65 35.33 11.44
N ASN A 20 2.45 35.95 11.42
CA ASN A 20 2.14 37.05 10.54
C ASN A 20 2.84 38.35 10.98
N LYS A 21 2.91 39.36 10.09
CA LYS A 21 3.52 40.68 10.38
C LYS A 21 2.89 41.42 11.57
N ASP A 22 1.69 41.02 12.00
CA ASP A 22 0.94 41.56 13.14
C ASP A 22 1.13 40.77 14.44
N GLY A 23 2.00 39.74 14.43
CA GLY A 23 2.27 38.90 15.62
C GLY A 23 1.23 37.83 15.94
N THR A 24 0.18 37.66 15.09
CA THR A 24 -0.77 36.55 15.28
C THR A 24 -0.14 35.23 14.83
N GLU A 25 -0.07 34.26 15.76
CA GLU A 25 0.35 32.89 15.45
C GLU A 25 -0.74 32.19 14.65
N TYR A 26 -0.43 31.78 13.42
CA TYR A 26 -1.29 30.96 12.59
C TYR A 26 -0.77 29.52 12.56
N MET A 27 -1.61 28.60 12.97
CA MET A 27 -1.32 27.16 12.88
C MET A 27 -2.05 26.61 11.64
N PRO A 28 -1.34 26.09 10.63
CA PRO A 28 -1.98 25.43 9.50
C PRO A 28 -2.78 24.21 9.99
N LYS A 29 -3.96 23.99 9.43
CA LYS A 29 -4.74 22.79 9.68
C LYS A 29 -4.07 21.62 8.95
N ILE A 30 -3.56 20.66 9.70
CA ILE A 30 -2.98 19.42 9.17
C ILE A 30 -4.08 18.35 9.16
N ILE A 31 -4.28 17.69 8.03
CA ILE A 31 -5.20 16.56 7.86
C ILE A 31 -4.36 15.35 7.46
N GLU A 32 -4.41 14.30 8.27
CA GLU A 32 -3.67 13.05 8.07
C GLU A 32 -4.63 11.86 8.14
N GLY A 33 -4.34 10.81 7.37
CA GLY A 33 -5.01 9.53 7.51
C GLY A 33 -4.63 8.83 8.81
N LYS A 34 -5.49 7.95 9.28
CA LYS A 34 -5.21 7.04 10.42
C LYS A 34 -5.18 5.61 9.91
N ILE A 35 -4.38 4.77 10.56
CA ILE A 35 -4.31 3.33 10.26
C ILE A 35 -5.45 2.63 11.00
N ILE A 36 -6.70 2.85 10.54
CA ILE A 36 -7.92 2.23 11.08
C ILE A 36 -8.73 1.73 9.89
N ALA A 37 -8.80 0.43 9.72
CA ALA A 37 -9.42 -0.22 8.56
C ALA A 37 -10.88 -0.68 8.79
N LYS A 38 -11.46 -0.36 9.93
CA LYS A 38 -12.82 -0.81 10.29
C LYS A 38 -13.87 -0.37 9.26
N GLY A 39 -14.57 -1.34 8.67
CA GLY A 39 -15.61 -1.12 7.66
C GLY A 39 -15.11 -0.75 6.28
N MET A 40 -13.79 -0.83 6.05
CA MET A 40 -13.17 -0.65 4.74
C MET A 40 -13.08 -1.99 4.00
N LYS A 41 -13.20 -1.94 2.67
CA LYS A 41 -13.14 -3.11 1.78
C LYS A 41 -11.89 -3.04 0.90
N PHE A 42 -11.13 -4.13 0.86
CA PHE A 42 -9.86 -4.18 0.15
C PHE A 42 -9.84 -5.28 -0.91
N ALA A 43 -9.33 -4.95 -2.10
CA ALA A 43 -8.89 -5.92 -3.07
C ALA A 43 -7.38 -6.06 -3.02
N ILE A 44 -6.87 -7.28 -2.97
CA ILE A 44 -5.45 -7.59 -3.13
C ILE A 44 -5.27 -8.25 -4.50
N ALA A 45 -4.62 -7.56 -5.45
CA ALA A 45 -4.20 -8.13 -6.72
C ALA A 45 -2.78 -8.67 -6.56
N ALA A 46 -2.57 -9.98 -6.68
CA ALA A 46 -1.30 -10.62 -6.39
C ALA A 46 -0.80 -11.51 -7.55
N SER A 47 0.48 -11.40 -7.90
CA SER A 47 1.12 -12.26 -8.87
C SER A 47 1.27 -13.69 -8.34
N ARG A 48 1.03 -14.69 -9.21
CA ARG A 48 1.37 -16.09 -8.94
C ARG A 48 2.83 -16.41 -9.21
N PHE A 49 3.46 -15.68 -10.14
CA PHE A 49 4.87 -15.85 -10.40
C PHE A 49 5.68 -15.43 -9.17
N ASN A 50 6.75 -16.18 -8.84
CA ASN A 50 7.48 -16.03 -7.59
C ASN A 50 6.60 -16.25 -6.33
N ASP A 51 5.74 -17.28 -6.34
CA ASP A 51 4.71 -17.53 -5.34
C ASP A 51 5.24 -17.59 -3.90
N PHE A 52 6.45 -18.15 -3.70
CA PHE A 52 7.10 -18.18 -2.39
C PHE A 52 7.26 -16.75 -1.79
N ILE A 53 7.64 -15.79 -2.61
CA ILE A 53 7.78 -14.37 -2.20
C ILE A 53 6.40 -13.72 -2.11
N CYS A 54 5.58 -13.88 -3.16
CA CYS A 54 4.26 -13.25 -3.23
C CYS A 54 3.33 -13.72 -2.12
N GLY A 55 3.40 -15.00 -1.73
CA GLY A 55 2.66 -15.53 -0.59
C GLY A 55 2.99 -14.79 0.71
N ARG A 56 4.27 -14.54 0.99
CA ARG A 56 4.71 -13.78 2.17
C ARG A 56 4.26 -12.32 2.14
N LEU A 57 4.23 -11.70 0.96
CA LEU A 57 3.68 -10.35 0.81
C LEU A 57 2.18 -10.32 1.10
N ILE A 58 1.44 -11.33 0.63
CA ILE A 58 0.00 -11.47 0.90
C ILE A 58 -0.24 -11.65 2.40
N ASP A 59 0.49 -12.57 3.05
CA ASP A 59 0.37 -12.83 4.49
C ASP A 59 0.58 -11.53 5.29
N GLY A 60 1.62 -10.76 4.96
CA GLY A 60 1.92 -9.48 5.60
C GLY A 60 0.84 -8.42 5.37
N ALA A 61 0.30 -8.35 4.15
CA ALA A 61 -0.78 -7.41 3.84
C ALA A 61 -2.07 -7.76 4.59
N VAL A 62 -2.48 -9.04 4.57
CA VAL A 62 -3.70 -9.51 5.25
C VAL A 62 -3.58 -9.30 6.76
N ASP A 63 -2.46 -9.73 7.39
CA ASP A 63 -2.23 -9.52 8.83
C ASP A 63 -2.34 -8.03 9.20
N THR A 64 -1.75 -7.14 8.38
CA THR A 64 -1.82 -5.69 8.60
C THR A 64 -3.25 -5.15 8.51
N LEU A 65 -4.01 -5.55 7.49
CA LEU A 65 -5.40 -5.12 7.32
C LEU A 65 -6.28 -5.57 8.49
N VAL A 66 -6.15 -6.85 8.88
CA VAL A 66 -6.94 -7.42 9.99
C VAL A 66 -6.58 -6.77 11.32
N ARG A 67 -5.29 -6.58 11.62
CA ARG A 67 -4.84 -5.88 12.85
C ARG A 67 -5.28 -4.44 12.91
N ALA A 68 -5.42 -3.78 11.76
CA ALA A 68 -5.97 -2.42 11.66
C ALA A 68 -7.50 -2.39 11.80
N GLY A 69 -8.17 -3.55 11.91
CA GLY A 69 -9.60 -3.68 12.18
C GLY A 69 -10.47 -3.96 10.95
N ALA A 70 -9.87 -4.31 9.79
CA ALA A 70 -10.65 -4.83 8.66
C ALA A 70 -11.26 -6.20 9.01
N ASP A 71 -12.49 -6.45 8.56
CA ASP A 71 -13.09 -7.78 8.64
C ASP A 71 -12.53 -8.65 7.50
N GLU A 72 -12.14 -9.90 7.78
CA GLU A 72 -11.59 -10.81 6.77
C GLU A 72 -12.51 -10.99 5.56
N LYS A 73 -13.83 -10.97 5.76
CA LYS A 73 -14.83 -11.05 4.66
C LYS A 73 -14.79 -9.85 3.71
N ASP A 74 -14.23 -8.72 4.16
CA ASP A 74 -14.10 -7.49 3.38
C ASP A 74 -12.73 -7.41 2.65
N ILE A 75 -11.92 -8.47 2.74
CA ILE A 75 -10.65 -8.62 2.02
C ILE A 75 -10.80 -9.69 0.95
N THR A 76 -10.57 -9.33 -0.32
CA THR A 76 -10.62 -10.29 -1.44
C THR A 76 -9.30 -10.34 -2.18
N ILE A 77 -8.74 -11.54 -2.35
CA ILE A 77 -7.48 -11.77 -3.04
C ILE A 77 -7.73 -12.27 -4.46
N TYR A 78 -7.15 -11.59 -5.44
CA TYR A 78 -7.20 -11.93 -6.87
C TYR A 78 -5.79 -12.30 -7.36
N LYS A 79 -5.60 -13.56 -7.73
CA LYS A 79 -4.32 -14.06 -8.26
C LYS A 79 -4.24 -13.87 -9.77
N VAL A 80 -3.23 -13.14 -10.23
CA VAL A 80 -2.91 -12.94 -11.66
C VAL A 80 -1.67 -13.75 -12.06
N PRO A 81 -1.45 -14.05 -13.36
CA PRO A 81 -0.31 -14.86 -13.80
C PRO A 81 1.06 -14.30 -13.39
N GLY A 82 1.31 -13.03 -13.64
CA GLY A 82 2.58 -12.37 -13.38
C GLY A 82 2.41 -10.92 -12.95
N ALA A 83 3.50 -10.23 -12.70
CA ALA A 83 3.49 -8.82 -12.32
C ALA A 83 3.00 -7.92 -13.45
N PHE A 84 3.24 -8.30 -14.71
CA PHE A 84 2.82 -7.52 -15.87
C PHE A 84 1.30 -7.40 -16.02
N GLU A 85 0.53 -8.35 -15.49
CA GLU A 85 -0.94 -8.35 -15.51
C GLU A 85 -1.56 -7.55 -14.36
N LEU A 86 -0.78 -7.17 -13.35
CA LEU A 86 -1.28 -6.43 -12.18
C LEU A 86 -1.98 -5.10 -12.54
N PRO A 87 -1.46 -4.25 -13.45
CA PRO A 87 -2.11 -2.99 -13.77
C PRO A 87 -3.52 -3.16 -14.35
N LEU A 88 -3.71 -4.14 -15.24
CA LEU A 88 -5.02 -4.41 -15.82
C LEU A 88 -6.02 -4.94 -14.78
N ALA A 89 -5.57 -5.86 -13.92
CA ALA A 89 -6.39 -6.37 -12.83
C ALA A 89 -6.76 -5.24 -11.84
N ALA A 90 -5.78 -4.45 -11.42
CA ALA A 90 -5.98 -3.31 -10.54
C ALA A 90 -7.00 -2.32 -11.11
N LYS A 91 -6.89 -2.00 -12.42
CA LYS A 91 -7.85 -1.10 -13.08
C LYS A 91 -9.28 -1.63 -13.06
N LYS A 92 -9.47 -2.93 -13.28
CA LYS A 92 -10.78 -3.57 -13.20
C LYS A 92 -11.35 -3.54 -11.78
N LEU A 93 -10.52 -3.81 -10.78
CA LEU A 93 -10.90 -3.80 -9.36
C LEU A 93 -11.22 -2.38 -8.88
N ALA A 94 -10.38 -1.42 -9.19
CA ALA A 94 -10.57 -0.01 -8.82
C ALA A 94 -11.87 0.57 -9.40
N LYS A 95 -12.16 0.27 -10.66
CA LYS A 95 -13.40 0.74 -11.33
C LYS A 95 -14.66 -0.04 -10.96
N SER A 96 -14.56 -1.10 -10.16
CA SER A 96 -15.73 -1.92 -9.78
C SER A 96 -16.64 -1.27 -8.74
N ALA A 97 -16.21 -0.21 -8.09
CA ALA A 97 -16.88 0.46 -6.96
C ALA A 97 -17.21 -0.48 -5.77
N ARG A 98 -16.51 -1.63 -5.69
CA ARG A 98 -16.71 -2.63 -4.64
C ARG A 98 -15.73 -2.50 -3.49
N PHE A 99 -14.62 -1.81 -3.71
CA PHE A 99 -13.49 -1.71 -2.80
C PHE A 99 -13.12 -0.25 -2.54
N ASP A 100 -12.69 0.04 -1.33
CA ASP A 100 -12.18 1.35 -0.95
C ASP A 100 -10.73 1.55 -1.40
N ALA A 101 -9.96 0.46 -1.55
CA ALA A 101 -8.59 0.48 -2.06
C ALA A 101 -8.22 -0.84 -2.74
N VAL A 102 -7.17 -0.79 -3.58
CA VAL A 102 -6.53 -1.96 -4.20
C VAL A 102 -5.07 -2.02 -3.74
N VAL A 103 -4.62 -3.19 -3.28
CA VAL A 103 -3.22 -3.47 -2.94
C VAL A 103 -2.64 -4.38 -4.00
N CYS A 104 -1.59 -3.95 -4.70
CA CYS A 104 -0.92 -4.70 -5.77
C CYS A 104 0.35 -5.36 -5.22
N LEU A 105 0.42 -6.69 -5.26
CA LEU A 105 1.52 -7.47 -4.71
C LEU A 105 2.18 -8.34 -5.79
N GLY A 106 3.50 -8.30 -5.84
CA GLY A 106 4.27 -9.10 -6.80
C GLY A 106 5.76 -9.04 -6.51
N ALA A 107 6.52 -9.81 -7.27
CA ALA A 107 7.98 -9.75 -7.23
C ALA A 107 8.55 -9.89 -8.65
N VAL A 108 9.34 -8.91 -9.06
CA VAL A 108 10.13 -8.90 -10.29
C VAL A 108 11.59 -9.00 -9.87
N ILE A 109 12.21 -10.13 -10.17
CA ILE A 109 13.60 -10.41 -9.80
C ILE A 109 14.42 -10.42 -11.08
N ARG A 110 15.56 -9.75 -11.08
CA ARG A 110 16.44 -9.66 -12.26
C ARG A 110 16.95 -11.02 -12.69
N GLY A 111 16.75 -11.32 -13.96
CA GLY A 111 17.32 -12.47 -14.64
C GLY A 111 18.47 -12.07 -15.57
N ALA A 112 18.89 -13.01 -16.43
CA ALA A 112 20.01 -12.80 -17.36
C ALA A 112 19.64 -11.94 -18.59
N THR A 113 18.39 -11.58 -18.78
CA THR A 113 17.90 -10.85 -19.96
C THR A 113 17.30 -9.49 -19.57
N PRO A 114 17.13 -8.53 -20.52
CA PRO A 114 16.50 -7.23 -20.25
C PRO A 114 15.02 -7.28 -19.86
N HIS A 115 14.43 -8.45 -19.73
CA HIS A 115 13.01 -8.65 -19.40
C HIS A 115 12.61 -7.95 -18.09
N PHE A 116 13.52 -7.91 -17.10
CA PHE A 116 13.32 -7.24 -15.83
C PHE A 116 12.98 -5.76 -16.01
N GLU A 117 13.73 -5.04 -16.87
CA GLU A 117 13.54 -3.61 -17.11
C GLU A 117 12.15 -3.31 -17.65
N TYR A 118 11.71 -4.09 -18.63
CA TYR A 118 10.39 -3.93 -19.24
C TYR A 118 9.26 -4.18 -18.25
N VAL A 119 9.32 -5.30 -17.52
CA VAL A 119 8.27 -5.67 -16.57
C VAL A 119 8.22 -4.70 -15.40
N SER A 120 9.37 -4.33 -14.82
CA SER A 120 9.43 -3.43 -13.67
C SER A 120 8.97 -2.01 -14.01
N ALA A 121 9.36 -1.49 -15.17
CA ALA A 121 8.93 -0.18 -15.64
C ALA A 121 7.42 -0.13 -15.89
N GLU A 122 6.88 -1.07 -16.64
CA GLU A 122 5.47 -1.05 -17.03
C GLU A 122 4.52 -1.38 -15.85
N VAL A 123 4.89 -2.29 -14.94
CA VAL A 123 4.07 -2.55 -13.76
C VAL A 123 4.01 -1.34 -12.84
N SER A 124 5.13 -0.66 -12.62
CA SER A 124 5.19 0.53 -11.76
C SER A 124 4.35 1.67 -12.34
N LYS A 125 4.58 2.01 -13.59
CA LYS A 125 3.84 3.05 -14.32
C LYS A 125 2.35 2.73 -14.41
N GLY A 126 2.03 1.48 -14.76
CA GLY A 126 0.65 1.06 -14.92
C GLY A 126 -0.15 1.12 -13.63
N ILE A 127 0.40 0.66 -12.50
CA ILE A 127 -0.27 0.74 -11.19
C ILE A 127 -0.47 2.20 -10.77
N ALA A 128 0.55 3.05 -10.93
CA ALA A 128 0.43 4.48 -10.63
C ALA A 128 -0.67 5.17 -11.45
N SER A 129 -0.73 4.87 -12.77
CA SER A 129 -1.78 5.40 -13.65
C SER A 129 -3.18 4.97 -13.22
N VAL A 130 -3.34 3.73 -12.75
CA VAL A 130 -4.65 3.23 -12.30
C VAL A 130 -5.18 4.04 -11.11
N GLY A 131 -4.34 4.35 -10.12
CA GLY A 131 -4.75 5.15 -8.96
C GLY A 131 -5.22 6.55 -9.37
N LEU A 132 -4.48 7.20 -10.27
CA LEU A 132 -4.85 8.52 -10.80
C LEU A 132 -6.15 8.48 -11.62
N ASP A 133 -6.32 7.46 -12.48
CA ASP A 133 -7.50 7.33 -13.36
C ASP A 133 -8.78 6.93 -12.59
N ALA A 134 -8.65 6.19 -11.50
CA ALA A 134 -9.77 5.65 -10.75
C ALA A 134 -10.12 6.47 -9.50
N GLU A 135 -9.24 7.37 -9.09
CA GLU A 135 -9.39 8.25 -7.93
C GLU A 135 -9.65 7.50 -6.61
N ILE A 136 -9.14 6.26 -6.52
CA ILE A 136 -9.10 5.49 -5.27
C ILE A 136 -7.66 5.08 -4.96
N PRO A 137 -7.30 4.82 -3.70
CA PRO A 137 -5.96 4.35 -3.35
C PRO A 137 -5.61 3.03 -4.03
N VAL A 138 -4.50 3.02 -4.77
CA VAL A 138 -3.91 1.81 -5.36
C VAL A 138 -2.48 1.69 -4.86
N ALA A 139 -2.27 0.83 -3.87
CA ALA A 139 -0.98 0.70 -3.19
C ALA A 139 -0.03 -0.24 -3.93
N PHE A 140 1.23 0.15 -4.02
CA PHE A 140 2.29 -0.56 -4.74
C PHE A 140 3.13 -1.39 -3.77
N GLY A 141 2.91 -2.69 -3.73
CA GLY A 141 3.68 -3.68 -2.99
C GLY A 141 4.41 -4.67 -3.91
N VAL A 142 4.86 -4.22 -5.09
CA VAL A 142 5.63 -5.03 -6.03
C VAL A 142 7.12 -4.84 -5.77
N LEU A 143 7.80 -5.93 -5.45
CA LEU A 143 9.25 -5.94 -5.30
C LEU A 143 9.92 -5.89 -6.67
N THR A 144 10.97 -5.06 -6.76
CA THR A 144 11.90 -5.03 -7.90
C THR A 144 13.31 -5.17 -7.35
N THR A 145 13.92 -6.33 -7.52
CA THR A 145 15.17 -6.69 -6.87
C THR A 145 16.16 -7.32 -7.85
N ASP A 146 17.45 -7.14 -7.59
CA ASP A 146 18.51 -7.75 -8.42
C ASP A 146 18.72 -9.21 -8.07
N THR A 147 18.42 -9.63 -6.83
CA THR A 147 18.62 -11.01 -6.38
C THR A 147 17.40 -11.55 -5.64
N ILE A 148 17.32 -12.86 -5.52
CA ILE A 148 16.29 -13.55 -4.75
C ILE A 148 16.41 -13.23 -3.26
N GLU A 149 17.63 -13.13 -2.73
CA GLU A 149 17.90 -12.79 -1.34
C GLU A 149 17.32 -11.42 -0.99
N GLN A 150 17.51 -10.43 -1.86
CA GLN A 150 16.91 -9.09 -1.68
C GLN A 150 15.39 -9.16 -1.64
N ALA A 151 14.76 -10.03 -2.43
CA ALA A 151 13.32 -10.22 -2.42
C ALA A 151 12.85 -10.88 -1.11
N ILE A 152 13.57 -11.91 -0.63
CA ILE A 152 13.30 -12.57 0.65
C ILE A 152 13.39 -11.55 1.81
N GLU A 153 14.45 -10.73 1.83
CA GLU A 153 14.64 -9.71 2.87
C GLU A 153 13.46 -8.75 2.99
N ARG A 154 12.79 -8.42 1.88
CA ARG A 154 11.67 -7.46 1.79
C ARG A 154 10.29 -8.11 1.88
N ALA A 155 10.26 -9.43 1.93
CA ALA A 155 9.01 -10.20 2.04
C ALA A 155 8.72 -10.72 3.47
N GLY A 156 9.30 -10.10 4.49
CA GLY A 156 9.00 -10.41 5.89
C GLY A 156 10.15 -11.00 6.69
N THR A 157 11.41 -10.70 6.29
CA THR A 157 12.59 -11.05 7.08
C THR A 157 13.30 -9.77 7.55
N LYS A 158 14.57 -9.57 7.16
CA LYS A 158 15.44 -8.51 7.67
C LYS A 158 14.96 -7.07 7.40
N SER A 159 14.31 -6.83 6.26
CA SER A 159 13.92 -5.49 5.78
C SER A 159 12.40 -5.24 5.85
N GLY A 160 11.70 -5.89 6.78
CA GLY A 160 10.26 -5.78 6.92
C GLY A 160 9.48 -6.54 5.83
N ASN A 161 8.21 -6.21 5.65
CA ASN A 161 7.34 -6.81 4.65
C ASN A 161 6.67 -5.72 3.79
N LYS A 162 7.03 -5.65 2.50
CA LYS A 162 6.48 -4.63 1.59
C LYS A 162 4.99 -4.80 1.27
N GLY A 163 4.43 -5.97 1.51
CA GLY A 163 2.99 -6.18 1.48
C GLY A 163 2.29 -5.49 2.65
N ALA A 164 2.87 -5.59 3.84
CA ALA A 164 2.40 -4.87 5.03
C ALA A 164 2.49 -3.35 4.84
N ASP A 165 3.62 -2.85 4.33
CA ASP A 165 3.81 -1.42 4.06
C ASP A 165 2.77 -0.89 3.06
N ALA A 166 2.50 -1.65 1.99
CA ALA A 166 1.48 -1.30 1.00
C ALA A 166 0.07 -1.30 1.59
N ALA A 167 -0.25 -2.26 2.46
CA ALA A 167 -1.53 -2.31 3.16
C ALA A 167 -1.71 -1.10 4.10
N MET A 168 -0.68 -0.72 4.87
CA MET A 168 -0.71 0.48 5.71
C MET A 168 -0.98 1.75 4.88
N ALA A 169 -0.24 1.92 3.78
CA ALA A 169 -0.45 3.05 2.88
C ALA A 169 -1.87 3.09 2.31
N ALA A 170 -2.43 1.93 1.94
CA ALA A 170 -3.81 1.85 1.45
C ALA A 170 -4.82 2.31 2.51
N ILE A 171 -4.70 1.83 3.76
CA ILE A 171 -5.59 2.22 4.87
C ILE A 171 -5.52 3.73 5.12
N GLU A 172 -4.29 4.26 5.26
CA GLU A 172 -4.06 5.66 5.55
C GLU A 172 -4.63 6.57 4.47
N MET A 173 -4.44 6.22 3.20
CA MET A 173 -4.98 6.98 2.07
C MET A 173 -6.50 6.95 2.00
N VAL A 174 -7.14 5.80 2.29
CA VAL A 174 -8.61 5.72 2.35
C VAL A 174 -9.16 6.63 3.45
N ASP A 175 -8.57 6.60 4.65
CA ASP A 175 -9.00 7.44 5.76
C ASP A 175 -8.76 8.93 5.48
N LEU A 176 -7.63 9.26 4.83
CA LEU A 176 -7.34 10.63 4.39
C LEU A 176 -8.38 11.14 3.39
N PHE A 177 -8.74 10.35 2.37
CA PHE A 177 -9.73 10.75 1.37
C PHE A 177 -11.11 10.99 1.99
N LYS A 178 -11.53 10.14 2.96
CA LYS A 178 -12.75 10.36 3.74
C LYS A 178 -12.75 11.69 4.49
N LYS A 179 -11.57 12.14 4.98
CA LYS A 179 -11.43 13.42 5.70
C LYS A 179 -11.31 14.64 4.80
N MET A 180 -10.86 14.43 3.55
CA MET A 180 -10.78 15.51 2.56
C MET A 180 -12.17 15.97 2.09
N ASN A 181 -13.22 15.15 2.29
CA ASN A 181 -14.60 15.44 1.86
C ASN A 181 -14.72 15.76 0.36
N VAL A 182 -13.94 15.09 -0.48
CA VAL A 182 -13.94 15.22 -1.95
C VAL A 182 -14.48 13.96 -2.57
#